data_87e679bd7417f653359c21b267df3fc3
#
_entry.id   87e679bd7417f653359c21b267df3fc3
#
_cell.length_a   1.000
_cell.length_b   1.000
_cell.length_c   1.000
_cell.angle_alpha   90.00
_cell.angle_beta   90.00
_cell.angle_gamma   90.00
#
_symmetry.space_group_name_H-M   'P 1'
#
loop_
_entity.id
_entity.type
_entity.pdbx_description
1 polymer ?
#
loop_
_entity_poly.entity_id
_entity_poly.type
_entity_poly.pdbx_seq_one_letter_code
_entity_poly.pdbx_strand_id
1 'polypeptide(L)'
;LSLTRKLDAANQELIRISSSDSLTGIANRRYFEEALSIEWRRARRHSNPVALLMCDIDFFKLFNDTYGHLAGDDCLRRVAHAISRHSERPSDTVARFGGENFAVILAETSIGGALMVAEKIRHGIGELGIPHVSSPFGQVTLSIGIASAAPGFDNPPDDLILAANKALYRAKQEGRDRICRFDAA
;
A
#
# COMPACT_ATOMS: atom_id res chain seq x y z
N LEU A 1 -3.71 -38.23 -13.52
CA LEU A 1 -3.87 -36.75 -13.67
C LEU A 1 -3.30 -36.36 -15.02
N SER A 2 -4.13 -35.77 -15.88
CA SER A 2 -3.72 -35.42 -17.24
C SER A 2 -2.60 -34.34 -17.19
N LEU A 3 -1.73 -34.37 -18.20
CA LEU A 3 -0.65 -33.39 -18.38
C LEU A 3 -1.20 -31.94 -18.32
N THR A 4 -2.37 -31.73 -18.87
CA THR A 4 -3.08 -30.44 -18.85
C THR A 4 -3.30 -29.91 -17.42
N ARG A 5 -3.79 -30.75 -16.51
CA ARG A 5 -3.99 -30.33 -15.10
C ARG A 5 -2.69 -30.01 -14.38
N LYS A 6 -1.60 -30.73 -14.71
CA LYS A 6 -0.28 -30.42 -14.15
C LYS A 6 0.25 -29.09 -14.68
N LEU A 7 0.06 -28.82 -15.96
CA LEU A 7 0.45 -27.57 -16.58
C LEU A 7 -0.35 -26.40 -16.03
N ASP A 8 -1.66 -26.56 -15.87
CA ASP A 8 -2.53 -25.52 -15.28
C ASP A 8 -2.12 -25.22 -13.84
N ALA A 9 -1.87 -26.25 -13.03
CA ALA A 9 -1.42 -26.07 -11.66
C ALA A 9 -0.05 -25.37 -11.58
N ALA A 10 0.90 -25.77 -12.43
CA ALA A 10 2.21 -25.14 -12.51
C ALA A 10 2.11 -23.67 -12.96
N ASN A 11 1.24 -23.38 -13.93
CA ASN A 11 1.03 -22.04 -14.43
C ASN A 11 0.37 -21.13 -13.37
N GLN A 12 -0.63 -21.65 -12.64
CA GLN A 12 -1.23 -20.94 -11.52
C GLN A 12 -0.22 -20.64 -10.40
N GLU A 13 0.65 -21.58 -10.09
CA GLU A 13 1.70 -21.38 -9.09
C GLU A 13 2.74 -20.35 -9.56
N LEU A 14 3.11 -20.36 -10.83
CA LEU A 14 3.99 -19.35 -11.42
C LEU A 14 3.35 -17.95 -11.33
N ILE A 15 2.06 -17.81 -11.63
CA ILE A 15 1.33 -16.56 -11.51
C ILE A 15 1.33 -16.11 -10.04
N ARG A 16 1.05 -16.99 -9.10
CA ARG A 16 1.05 -16.69 -7.67
C ARG A 16 2.42 -16.20 -7.19
N ILE A 17 3.49 -16.91 -7.56
CA ILE A 17 4.87 -16.53 -7.20
C ILE A 17 5.25 -15.19 -7.85
N SER A 18 4.80 -14.94 -9.09
CA SER A 18 5.11 -13.70 -9.81
C SER A 18 4.28 -12.50 -9.36
N SER A 19 3.19 -12.69 -8.62
CA SER A 19 2.26 -11.63 -8.20
C SER A 19 2.30 -11.31 -6.71
N SER A 20 2.91 -12.18 -5.89
CA SER A 20 2.94 -12.04 -4.43
C SER A 20 4.32 -11.65 -3.91
N ASP A 21 4.33 -10.85 -2.85
CA ASP A 21 5.53 -10.61 -2.06
C ASP A 21 5.83 -11.82 -1.16
N SER A 22 7.02 -12.36 -1.25
CA SER A 22 7.40 -13.61 -0.57
C SER A 22 7.42 -13.48 0.96
N LEU A 23 7.71 -12.28 1.48
CA LEU A 23 7.78 -12.06 2.92
C LEU A 23 6.39 -11.89 3.56
N THR A 24 5.55 -11.09 2.96
CA THR A 24 4.27 -10.66 3.54
C THR A 24 3.06 -11.40 2.98
N GLY A 25 3.19 -12.02 1.82
CA GLY A 25 2.09 -12.72 1.13
C GLY A 25 1.09 -11.82 0.42
N ILE A 26 1.17 -10.50 0.60
CA ILE A 26 0.35 -9.55 -0.16
C ILE A 26 0.89 -9.38 -1.57
N ALA A 27 0.20 -8.61 -2.41
CA ALA A 27 0.66 -8.36 -3.77
C ALA A 27 2.06 -7.72 -3.78
N ASN A 28 2.85 -8.04 -4.80
CA ASN A 28 4.14 -7.38 -5.04
C ASN A 28 3.97 -6.12 -5.90
N ARG A 29 5.07 -5.40 -6.12
CA ARG A 29 5.08 -4.18 -6.92
C ARG A 29 4.61 -4.41 -8.36
N ARG A 30 5.01 -5.51 -8.97
CA ARG A 30 4.60 -5.85 -10.34
C ARG A 30 3.09 -6.00 -10.46
N TYR A 31 2.48 -6.74 -9.55
CA TYR A 31 1.03 -6.89 -9.51
C TYR A 31 0.33 -5.55 -9.25
N PHE A 32 0.89 -4.73 -8.37
CA PHE A 32 0.39 -3.38 -8.12
C PHE A 32 0.33 -2.55 -9.41
N GLU A 33 1.39 -2.54 -10.21
CA GLU A 33 1.45 -1.78 -11.46
C GLU A 33 0.41 -2.26 -12.47
N GLU A 34 0.23 -3.57 -12.59
CA GLU A 34 -0.81 -4.18 -13.44
C GLU A 34 -2.22 -3.83 -12.94
N ALA A 35 -2.47 -3.98 -11.65
CA ALA A 35 -3.76 -3.69 -11.03
C ALA A 35 -4.13 -2.21 -11.17
N LEU A 36 -3.19 -1.30 -10.98
CA LEU A 36 -3.43 0.13 -11.15
C LEU A 36 -3.77 0.47 -12.60
N SER A 37 -3.08 -0.12 -13.57
CA SER A 37 -3.38 0.09 -15.00
C SER A 37 -4.78 -0.39 -15.36
N ILE A 38 -5.20 -1.53 -14.84
CA ILE A 38 -6.55 -2.08 -15.07
C ILE A 38 -7.61 -1.17 -14.44
N GLU A 39 -7.42 -0.77 -13.19
CA GLU A 39 -8.37 0.06 -12.47
C GLU A 39 -8.44 1.48 -13.06
N TRP A 40 -7.32 2.01 -13.53
CA TRP A 40 -7.26 3.30 -14.21
C TRP A 40 -8.11 3.33 -15.49
N ARG A 41 -7.99 2.29 -16.32
CA ARG A 41 -8.80 2.13 -17.54
C ARG A 41 -10.29 1.96 -17.24
N ARG A 42 -10.60 1.17 -16.19
CA ARG A 42 -11.99 0.97 -15.73
C ARG A 42 -12.60 2.29 -15.25
N ALA A 43 -11.89 3.01 -14.41
CA ALA A 43 -12.33 4.29 -13.86
C ALA A 43 -12.52 5.35 -14.95
N ARG A 44 -11.62 5.40 -15.92
CA ARG A 44 -11.76 6.29 -17.08
C ARG A 44 -13.02 5.99 -17.89
N ARG A 45 -13.32 4.70 -18.10
CA ARG A 45 -14.51 4.27 -18.86
C ARG A 45 -15.81 4.67 -18.17
N HIS A 46 -15.85 4.62 -16.85
CA HIS A 46 -17.05 4.87 -16.05
C HIS A 46 -17.05 6.26 -15.39
N SER A 47 -16.07 7.08 -15.65
CA SER A 47 -15.91 8.41 -15.03
C SER A 47 -15.88 8.37 -13.51
N ASN A 48 -15.32 7.33 -12.94
CA ASN A 48 -15.17 7.14 -11.50
C ASN A 48 -13.80 7.62 -11.00
N PRO A 49 -13.69 8.06 -9.72
CA PRO A 49 -12.39 8.35 -9.13
C PRO A 49 -11.65 7.06 -8.77
N VAL A 50 -10.33 7.14 -8.80
CA VAL A 50 -9.42 6.13 -8.22
C VAL A 50 -8.61 6.83 -7.15
N ALA A 51 -8.45 6.21 -5.98
CA ALA A 51 -7.58 6.70 -4.94
C ALA A 51 -6.39 5.77 -4.72
N LEU A 52 -5.29 6.34 -4.29
CA LEU A 52 -4.06 5.63 -3.97
C LEU A 52 -3.53 6.10 -2.62
N LEU A 53 -3.21 5.14 -1.77
CA LEU A 53 -2.48 5.37 -0.53
C LEU A 53 -1.05 4.87 -0.71
N MET A 54 -0.08 5.70 -0.39
CA MET A 54 1.32 5.29 -0.25
C MET A 54 1.69 5.36 1.24
N CYS A 55 2.11 4.24 1.80
CA CYS A 55 2.40 4.09 3.22
C CYS A 55 3.87 3.75 3.43
N ASP A 56 4.46 4.29 4.48
CA ASP A 56 5.82 4.00 4.88
C ASP A 56 5.89 3.82 6.39
N ILE A 57 6.57 2.77 6.85
CA ILE A 57 6.79 2.55 8.27
C ILE A 57 7.82 3.58 8.76
N ASP A 58 7.42 4.37 9.74
CA ASP A 58 8.28 5.41 10.31
C ASP A 58 9.48 4.82 11.03
N PHE A 59 10.66 5.36 10.76
CA PHE A 59 11.92 4.96 11.40
C PHE A 59 12.23 3.46 11.27
N PHE A 60 11.88 2.84 10.13
CA PHE A 60 12.03 1.39 9.98
C PHE A 60 13.50 0.95 9.98
N LYS A 61 14.40 1.72 9.37
CA LYS A 61 15.84 1.43 9.42
C LYS A 61 16.32 1.40 10.87
N LEU A 62 15.89 2.37 11.67
CA LEU A 62 16.23 2.46 13.09
C LEU A 62 15.65 1.28 13.88
N PHE A 63 14.44 0.81 13.50
CA PHE A 63 13.84 -0.41 14.05
C PHE A 63 14.74 -1.63 13.81
N ASN A 64 15.18 -1.83 12.57
CA ASN A 64 16.07 -2.94 12.22
C ASN A 64 17.42 -2.83 12.97
N ASP A 65 17.98 -1.64 13.07
CA ASP A 65 19.24 -1.41 13.80
C ASP A 65 19.09 -1.74 15.29
N THR A 66 17.91 -1.52 15.87
CA THR A 66 17.62 -1.75 17.30
C THR A 66 17.26 -3.20 17.60
N TYR A 67 16.39 -3.81 16.77
CA TYR A 67 15.81 -5.13 17.07
C TYR A 67 16.30 -6.25 16.15
N GLY A 68 17.03 -5.92 15.09
CA GLY A 68 17.50 -6.88 14.10
C GLY A 68 16.52 -7.11 12.95
N HIS A 69 17.02 -7.70 11.86
CA HIS A 69 16.27 -7.92 10.64
C HIS A 69 15.12 -8.93 10.79
N LEU A 70 15.25 -9.94 11.65
CA LEU A 70 14.17 -10.91 11.91
C LEU A 70 12.95 -10.23 12.54
N ALA A 71 13.18 -9.34 13.50
CA ALA A 71 12.12 -8.53 14.09
C ALA A 71 11.52 -7.55 13.07
N GLY A 72 12.36 -6.98 12.20
CA GLY A 72 11.93 -6.14 11.08
C GLY A 72 11.03 -6.88 10.11
N ASP A 73 11.37 -8.11 9.75
CA ASP A 73 10.55 -8.96 8.89
C ASP A 73 9.19 -9.28 9.53
N ASP A 74 9.17 -9.59 10.82
CA ASP A 74 7.92 -9.81 11.55
C ASP A 74 7.07 -8.53 11.60
N CYS A 75 7.70 -7.39 11.83
CA CYS A 75 7.03 -6.09 11.78
C CYS A 75 6.38 -5.85 10.41
N LEU A 76 7.09 -6.10 9.31
CA LEU A 76 6.57 -5.98 7.95
C LEU A 76 5.35 -6.88 7.71
N ARG A 77 5.39 -8.12 8.17
CA ARG A 77 4.25 -9.05 8.07
C ARG A 77 3.03 -8.55 8.83
N ARG A 78 3.23 -8.09 10.04
CA ARG A 78 2.15 -7.60 10.91
C ARG A 78 1.54 -6.31 10.34
N VAL A 79 2.35 -5.40 9.86
CA VAL A 79 1.90 -4.17 9.20
C VAL A 79 1.12 -4.49 7.92
N ALA A 80 1.65 -5.35 7.06
CA ALA A 80 0.96 -5.79 5.84
C ALA A 80 -0.42 -6.39 6.15
N HIS A 81 -0.50 -7.25 7.16
CA HIS A 81 -1.76 -7.85 7.59
C HIS A 81 -2.76 -6.81 8.12
N ALA A 82 -2.29 -5.86 8.91
CA ALA A 82 -3.14 -4.79 9.43
C ALA A 82 -3.69 -3.88 8.31
N ILE A 83 -2.86 -3.52 7.32
CA ILE A 83 -3.30 -2.76 6.15
C ILE A 83 -4.38 -3.54 5.38
N SER A 84 -4.15 -4.83 5.15
CA SER A 84 -5.09 -5.69 4.42
C SER A 84 -6.44 -5.81 5.12
N ARG A 85 -6.47 -5.86 6.44
CA ARG A 85 -7.72 -5.92 7.22
C ARG A 85 -8.60 -4.70 7.06
N HIS A 86 -8.02 -3.55 6.73
CA HIS A 86 -8.75 -2.29 6.57
C HIS A 86 -9.03 -1.93 5.10
N SER A 87 -8.70 -2.84 4.17
CA SER A 87 -8.88 -2.66 2.72
C SER A 87 -9.47 -3.93 2.13
N GLU A 88 -10.67 -4.30 2.59
CA GLU A 88 -11.27 -5.63 2.35
C GLU A 88 -12.15 -5.72 1.11
N ARG A 89 -12.43 -4.61 0.41
CA ARG A 89 -13.25 -4.68 -0.80
C ARG A 89 -12.53 -5.50 -1.88
N PRO A 90 -13.24 -6.37 -2.62
CA PRO A 90 -12.63 -7.20 -3.67
C PRO A 90 -11.91 -6.40 -4.76
N SER A 91 -12.32 -5.16 -4.99
CA SER A 91 -11.73 -4.25 -5.97
C SER A 91 -10.52 -3.46 -5.43
N ASP A 92 -10.25 -3.54 -4.13
CA ASP A 92 -9.09 -2.89 -3.52
C ASP A 92 -7.86 -3.79 -3.63
N THR A 93 -6.69 -3.19 -3.78
CA THR A 93 -5.43 -3.90 -3.89
C THR A 93 -4.46 -3.37 -2.85
N VAL A 94 -3.90 -4.28 -2.03
CA VAL A 94 -2.84 -3.96 -1.08
C VAL A 94 -1.56 -4.63 -1.54
N ALA A 95 -0.50 -3.87 -1.70
CA ALA A 95 0.77 -4.35 -2.20
C ALA A 95 1.95 -3.83 -1.37
N ARG A 96 3.02 -4.61 -1.34
CA ARG A 96 4.32 -4.14 -0.90
C ARG A 96 5.01 -3.48 -2.09
N PHE A 97 5.19 -2.16 -2.00
CA PHE A 97 5.74 -1.38 -3.11
C PHE A 97 7.27 -1.36 -3.11
N GLY A 98 7.87 -1.37 -1.93
CA GLY A 98 9.31 -1.39 -1.71
C GLY A 98 9.64 -1.98 -0.34
N GLY A 99 10.84 -1.79 0.18
CA GLY A 99 11.30 -2.36 1.45
C GLY A 99 10.31 -2.24 2.60
N GLU A 100 10.05 -1.04 3.06
CA GLU A 100 9.07 -0.70 4.12
C GLU A 100 7.87 0.09 3.60
N ASN A 101 7.70 0.14 2.27
CA ASN A 101 6.64 0.89 1.61
C ASN A 101 5.51 -0.03 1.16
N PHE A 102 4.29 0.41 1.41
CA PHE A 102 3.06 -0.26 0.99
C PHE A 102 2.23 0.67 0.14
N ALA A 103 1.48 0.10 -0.79
CA ALA A 103 0.55 0.83 -1.64
C ALA A 103 -0.84 0.21 -1.54
N VAL A 104 -1.87 1.04 -1.51
CA VAL A 104 -3.26 0.60 -1.50
C VAL A 104 -4.00 1.30 -2.63
N ILE A 105 -4.53 0.52 -3.57
CA ILE A 105 -5.40 1.02 -4.64
C ILE A 105 -6.85 0.91 -4.17
N LEU A 106 -7.56 2.01 -4.16
CA LEU A 106 -8.98 2.06 -3.81
C LEU A 106 -9.80 2.41 -5.06
N ALA A 107 -10.54 1.42 -5.55
CA ALA A 107 -11.42 1.60 -6.70
C ALA A 107 -12.61 2.49 -6.33
N GLU A 108 -13.07 3.28 -7.29
CA GLU A 108 -14.28 4.11 -7.15
C GLU A 108 -14.30 4.94 -5.84
N THR A 109 -13.15 5.51 -5.48
CA THR A 109 -12.96 6.17 -4.19
C THR A 109 -12.47 7.60 -4.39
N SER A 110 -13.19 8.55 -3.78
CA SER A 110 -12.79 9.95 -3.69
C SER A 110 -11.69 10.17 -2.65
N ILE A 111 -11.13 11.37 -2.62
CA ILE A 111 -10.13 11.73 -1.60
C ILE A 111 -10.69 11.62 -0.18
N GLY A 112 -11.96 11.97 0.03
CA GLY A 112 -12.61 11.81 1.34
C GLY A 112 -12.75 10.36 1.77
N GLY A 113 -13.11 9.47 0.84
CA GLY A 113 -13.17 8.02 1.08
C GLY A 113 -11.79 7.45 1.36
N ALA A 114 -10.77 7.88 0.62
CA ALA A 114 -9.39 7.49 0.86
C ALA A 114 -8.89 7.91 2.24
N LEU A 115 -9.24 9.12 2.67
CA LEU A 115 -8.89 9.60 4.01
C LEU A 115 -9.48 8.71 5.11
N MET A 116 -10.73 8.28 4.95
CA MET A 116 -11.37 7.38 5.92
C MET A 116 -10.65 6.04 6.02
N VAL A 117 -10.26 5.46 4.90
CA VAL A 117 -9.50 4.20 4.88
C VAL A 117 -8.12 4.40 5.49
N ALA A 118 -7.43 5.47 5.14
CA ALA A 118 -6.12 5.80 5.67
C ALA A 118 -6.14 5.98 7.20
N GLU A 119 -7.17 6.64 7.76
CA GLU A 119 -7.33 6.80 9.21
C GLU A 119 -7.53 5.45 9.90
N LYS A 120 -8.33 4.55 9.33
CA LYS A 120 -8.52 3.20 9.88
C LYS A 120 -7.21 2.42 9.86
N ILE A 121 -6.45 2.50 8.79
CA ILE A 121 -5.14 1.85 8.68
C ILE A 121 -4.19 2.40 9.74
N ARG A 122 -4.03 3.71 9.82
CA ARG A 122 -3.13 4.35 10.79
C ARG A 122 -3.49 3.97 12.23
N HIS A 123 -4.77 4.03 12.56
CA HIS A 123 -5.28 3.62 13.87
C HIS A 123 -5.00 2.13 14.15
N GLY A 124 -5.28 1.27 13.16
CA GLY A 124 -5.02 -0.17 13.28
C GLY A 124 -3.56 -0.52 13.51
N ILE A 125 -2.63 0.22 12.89
CA ILE A 125 -1.20 0.06 13.16
C ILE A 125 -0.86 0.47 14.59
N GLY A 126 -1.40 1.58 15.08
CA GLY A 126 -1.23 2.00 16.46
C GLY A 126 -1.73 0.98 17.47
N GLU A 127 -2.85 0.32 17.17
CA GLU A 127 -3.41 -0.75 18.02
C GLU A 127 -2.56 -2.01 18.08
N LEU A 128 -1.69 -2.27 17.11
CA LEU A 128 -0.73 -3.38 17.16
C LEU A 128 0.23 -3.22 18.35
N GLY A 129 0.50 -2.00 18.77
CA GLY A 129 1.35 -1.71 19.91
C GLY A 129 2.76 -2.30 19.77
N ILE A 130 3.30 -2.39 18.55
CA ILE A 130 4.65 -2.93 18.32
C ILE A 130 5.64 -1.96 18.94
N PRO A 131 6.41 -2.35 19.98
CA PRO A 131 7.37 -1.45 20.61
C PRO A 131 8.43 -0.99 19.63
N HIS A 132 8.76 0.29 19.70
CA HIS A 132 9.87 0.89 18.94
C HIS A 132 10.56 1.92 19.82
N VAL A 133 11.45 1.43 20.68
CA VAL A 133 12.10 2.24 21.71
C VAL A 133 12.90 3.41 21.16
N SER A 134 13.42 3.28 19.94
CA SER A 134 14.22 4.32 19.29
C SER A 134 13.38 5.34 18.52
N SER A 135 12.06 5.10 18.39
CA SER A 135 11.15 6.07 17.79
C SER A 135 10.65 7.07 18.82
N PRO A 136 10.49 8.36 18.44
CA PRO A 136 9.87 9.35 19.32
C PRO A 136 8.44 8.99 19.73
N PHE A 137 7.77 8.11 18.98
CA PHE A 137 6.40 7.66 19.27
C PHE A 137 6.35 6.45 20.20
N GLY A 138 7.48 5.82 20.53
CA GLY A 138 7.56 4.64 21.38
C GLY A 138 7.02 3.36 20.79
N GLN A 139 6.42 3.42 19.63
CA GLN A 139 5.85 2.29 18.90
C GLN A 139 5.96 2.50 17.39
N VAL A 140 5.70 1.43 16.63
CA VAL A 140 5.65 1.48 15.17
C VAL A 140 4.45 2.32 14.73
N THR A 141 4.70 3.27 13.85
CA THR A 141 3.71 4.14 13.23
C THR A 141 3.87 4.18 11.73
N LEU A 142 2.86 4.67 11.02
CA LEU A 142 2.89 4.90 9.58
C LEU A 142 2.75 6.37 9.24
N SER A 143 3.49 6.79 8.23
CA SER A 143 3.17 7.97 7.43
C SER A 143 2.44 7.54 6.17
N ILE A 144 1.37 8.23 5.80
CA ILE A 144 0.52 7.90 4.68
C ILE A 144 0.31 9.15 3.81
N GLY A 145 0.59 9.00 2.52
CA GLY A 145 0.23 9.98 1.51
C GLY A 145 -0.96 9.48 0.70
N ILE A 146 -1.95 10.31 0.49
CA ILE A 146 -3.13 9.96 -0.29
C ILE A 146 -3.32 10.90 -1.48
N ALA A 147 -3.77 10.32 -2.58
CA ALA A 147 -4.18 11.04 -3.78
C ALA A 147 -5.39 10.37 -4.39
N SER A 148 -6.22 11.16 -5.05
CA SER A 148 -7.35 10.65 -5.82
C SER A 148 -7.45 11.43 -7.13
N ALA A 149 -7.81 10.75 -8.20
CA ALA A 149 -8.02 11.36 -9.50
C ALA A 149 -9.19 10.70 -10.23
N ALA A 150 -9.90 11.50 -11.02
CA ALA A 150 -10.80 10.97 -12.03
C ALA A 150 -9.99 10.89 -13.35
N PRO A 151 -9.66 9.67 -13.85
CA PRO A 151 -8.79 9.52 -15.00
C PRO A 151 -9.37 10.14 -16.26
N GLY A 152 -8.57 11.01 -16.91
CA GLY A 152 -8.83 11.54 -18.23
C GLY A 152 -8.16 10.69 -19.32
N PHE A 153 -8.34 11.08 -20.58
CA PHE A 153 -7.76 10.36 -21.73
C PHE A 153 -6.23 10.48 -21.81
N ASP A 154 -5.68 11.61 -21.33
CA ASP A 154 -4.27 11.95 -21.48
C ASP A 154 -3.45 11.78 -20.22
N ASN A 155 -4.07 11.36 -19.12
CA ASN A 155 -3.37 11.21 -17.83
C ASN A 155 -2.90 9.76 -17.64
N PRO A 156 -1.60 9.50 -17.47
CA PRO A 156 -1.12 8.18 -17.11
C PRO A 156 -1.37 7.88 -15.63
N PRO A 157 -1.51 6.59 -15.25
CA PRO A 157 -1.65 6.21 -13.84
C PRO A 157 -0.41 6.58 -12.98
N ASP A 158 0.75 6.75 -13.59
CA ASP A 158 1.98 7.17 -12.92
C ASP A 158 1.84 8.54 -12.25
N ASP A 159 1.00 9.42 -12.77
CA ASP A 159 0.72 10.72 -12.14
C ASP A 159 0.07 10.57 -10.76
N LEU A 160 -0.77 9.56 -10.59
CA LEU A 160 -1.39 9.27 -9.29
C LEU A 160 -0.35 8.76 -8.29
N ILE A 161 0.57 7.90 -8.73
CA ILE A 161 1.68 7.42 -7.91
C ILE A 161 2.56 8.59 -7.46
N LEU A 162 2.90 9.47 -8.38
CA LEU A 162 3.72 10.64 -8.09
C LEU A 162 3.02 11.58 -7.08
N ALA A 163 1.72 11.81 -7.25
CA ALA A 163 0.92 12.64 -6.35
C ALA A 163 0.86 12.06 -4.93
N ALA A 164 0.58 10.76 -4.80
CA ALA A 164 0.54 10.09 -3.50
C ALA A 164 1.92 10.08 -2.82
N ASN A 165 3.00 9.89 -3.58
CA ASN A 165 4.36 9.95 -3.06
C ASN A 165 4.74 11.36 -2.57
N LYS A 166 4.33 12.40 -3.28
CA LYS A 166 4.53 13.79 -2.81
C LYS A 166 3.82 14.05 -1.48
N ALA A 167 2.59 13.55 -1.36
CA ALA A 167 1.85 13.63 -0.11
C ALA A 167 2.52 12.84 1.03
N LEU A 168 3.04 11.66 0.74
CA LEU A 168 3.79 10.86 1.71
C LEU A 168 5.06 11.59 2.18
N TYR A 169 5.80 12.16 1.24
CA TYR A 169 6.99 12.95 1.57
C TYR A 169 6.63 14.10 2.52
N ARG A 170 5.53 14.80 2.25
CA ARG A 170 5.05 15.87 3.13
C ARG A 170 4.68 15.34 4.52
N ALA A 171 4.03 14.19 4.62
CA ALA A 171 3.72 13.56 5.90
C ALA A 171 4.99 13.31 6.74
N LYS A 172 6.06 12.84 6.10
CA LYS A 172 7.36 12.66 6.76
C LYS A 172 8.00 13.97 7.18
N GLN A 173 7.92 14.99 6.34
CA GLN A 173 8.46 16.33 6.61
C GLN A 173 7.74 17.03 7.78
N GLU A 174 6.44 16.84 7.88
CA GLU A 174 5.61 17.48 8.91
C GLU A 174 5.65 16.77 10.27
N GLY A 175 6.40 15.68 10.39
CA GLY A 175 6.67 15.04 11.69
C GLY A 175 6.28 13.57 11.78
N ARG A 176 5.89 12.93 10.68
CA ARG A 176 5.51 11.50 10.63
C ARG A 176 4.23 11.18 11.41
N ASP A 177 3.88 9.91 11.51
CA ASP A 177 2.66 9.41 12.15
C ASP A 177 1.42 10.23 11.77
N ARG A 178 1.23 10.42 10.47
CA ARG A 178 0.13 11.23 9.94
C ARG A 178 -0.21 10.89 8.51
N ILE A 179 -1.35 11.42 8.11
CA ILE A 179 -1.85 11.35 6.75
C ILE A 179 -1.75 12.73 6.12
N CYS A 180 -1.20 12.81 4.91
CA CYS A 180 -1.27 14.02 4.10
C CYS A 180 -1.98 13.71 2.79
N ARG A 181 -2.82 14.65 2.34
CA ARG A 181 -3.46 14.61 1.03
C ARG A 181 -2.60 15.32 0.01
N PHE A 182 -2.59 14.81 -1.21
CA PHE A 182 -2.09 15.60 -2.33
C PHE A 182 -3.11 16.67 -2.68
N ASP A 183 -2.68 17.91 -2.61
CA ASP A 183 -3.46 19.05 -3.09
C ASP A 183 -2.86 19.48 -4.42
N ALA A 184 -3.62 19.30 -5.51
CA ALA A 184 -3.24 19.86 -6.80
C ALA A 184 -3.21 21.39 -6.66
N ALA A 185 -2.05 21.96 -6.94
CA ALA A 185 -1.88 23.40 -6.95
C ALA A 185 -2.71 24.05 -8.07
#